data_c206a6cd7a771a5ab3ce8c8cb47db1d8
#
_entry.id   c206a6cd7a771a5ab3ce8c8cb47db1d8
#
_cell.length_a   1.000
_cell.length_b   1.000
_cell.length_c   1.000
_cell.angle_alpha   90.00
_cell.angle_beta   90.00
_cell.angle_gamma   90.00
#
_symmetry.space_group_name_H-M   'P 1'
#
loop_
_entity.id
_entity.type
_entity.pdbx_description
1 polymer ?
#
loop_
_entity_poly.entity_id
_entity_poly.type
_entity_poly.pdbx_seq_one_letter_code
_entity_poly.pdbx_strand_id
1 'polypeptide(L)'
;VRTLASRTQSATVEIQAMIEKLQTESQNIASITSKTVSQAQTSSDLVADIGQDIQSIADSARALTDMSIQISTSAEEQSAVANDIATELTDIRSQSNALKAVTEQSSSGIAELTLAAKSLSELLKQYRTQ
;
A
#
# COMPACT_ATOMS: atom_id res chain seq x y z
N VAL A 1 64.14 29.76 -63.76
CA VAL A 1 62.75 30.29 -63.88
C VAL A 1 61.72 29.14 -63.99
N ARG A 2 61.93 28.10 -64.84
CA ARG A 2 61.03 26.95 -64.97
C ARG A 2 60.88 26.15 -63.69
N THR A 3 61.97 25.92 -62.90
CA THR A 3 61.97 25.16 -61.68
C THR A 3 61.20 25.91 -60.57
N LEU A 4 61.32 27.23 -60.49
CA LEU A 4 60.58 28.07 -59.50
C LEU A 4 59.08 28.10 -59.83
N ALA A 5 58.69 28.22 -61.07
CA ALA A 5 57.28 28.14 -61.49
C ALA A 5 56.63 26.78 -61.17
N SER A 6 57.34 25.68 -61.40
CA SER A 6 56.87 24.31 -61.08
C SER A 6 56.67 24.14 -59.53
N ARG A 7 57.63 24.64 -58.71
CA ARG A 7 57.54 24.59 -57.26
C ARG A 7 56.36 25.42 -56.71
N THR A 8 56.16 26.59 -57.29
CA THR A 8 55.05 27.48 -56.93
C THR A 8 53.70 26.80 -57.27
N GLN A 9 53.61 26.13 -58.40
CA GLN A 9 52.42 25.42 -58.81
C GLN A 9 52.10 24.20 -57.90
N SER A 10 53.13 23.44 -57.50
CA SER A 10 52.96 22.35 -56.54
C SER A 10 52.51 22.87 -55.21
N ALA A 11 53.14 23.94 -54.71
CA ALA A 11 52.73 24.59 -53.43
C ALA A 11 51.26 25.09 -53.45
N THR A 12 50.85 25.65 -54.60
CA THR A 12 49.44 26.12 -54.73
C THR A 12 48.45 24.97 -54.69
N VAL A 13 48.78 23.83 -55.35
CA VAL A 13 47.94 22.62 -55.32
C VAL A 13 47.83 22.04 -53.89
N GLU A 14 48.93 22.01 -53.12
CA GLU A 14 48.94 21.56 -51.76
C GLU A 14 48.10 22.47 -50.86
N ILE A 15 48.21 23.80 -51.02
CA ILE A 15 47.38 24.76 -50.28
C ILE A 15 45.89 24.56 -50.62
N GLN A 16 45.56 24.36 -51.88
CA GLN A 16 44.19 24.10 -52.30
C GLN A 16 43.60 22.83 -51.62
N ALA A 17 44.38 21.76 -51.60
CA ALA A 17 43.99 20.52 -50.91
C ALA A 17 43.81 20.72 -49.41
N MET A 18 44.67 21.50 -48.76
CA MET A 18 44.50 21.86 -47.34
C MET A 18 43.24 22.69 -47.09
N ILE A 19 42.92 23.63 -47.98
CA ILE A 19 41.71 24.46 -47.84
C ILE A 19 40.45 23.58 -47.97
N GLU A 20 40.40 22.66 -48.93
CA GLU A 20 39.29 21.75 -49.09
C GLU A 20 39.10 20.84 -47.89
N LYS A 21 40.21 20.33 -47.34
CA LYS A 21 40.18 19.54 -46.07
C LYS A 21 39.65 20.34 -44.93
N LEU A 22 40.12 21.58 -44.71
CA LEU A 22 39.67 22.48 -43.67
C LEU A 22 38.17 22.81 -43.80
N GLN A 23 37.68 23.02 -45.01
CA GLN A 23 36.24 23.23 -45.26
C GLN A 23 35.41 22.02 -44.89
N THR A 24 35.83 20.82 -45.23
CA THR A 24 35.16 19.56 -44.86
C THR A 24 35.14 19.37 -43.34
N GLU A 25 36.29 19.58 -42.70
CA GLU A 25 36.39 19.49 -41.24
C GLU A 25 35.53 20.55 -40.51
N SER A 26 35.48 21.77 -41.03
CA SER A 26 34.61 22.85 -40.52
C SER A 26 33.14 22.48 -40.64
N GLN A 27 32.71 21.88 -41.73
CA GLN A 27 31.32 21.41 -41.91
C GLN A 27 30.99 20.27 -40.94
N ASN A 28 31.91 19.33 -40.70
CA ASN A 28 31.77 18.26 -39.73
C ASN A 28 31.65 18.81 -38.30
N ILE A 29 32.47 19.77 -37.92
CA ILE A 29 32.42 20.43 -36.64
C ILE A 29 31.07 21.13 -36.46
N ALA A 30 30.57 21.86 -37.42
CA ALA A 30 29.29 22.52 -37.41
C ALA A 30 28.13 21.51 -37.18
N SER A 31 28.20 20.37 -37.91
CA SER A 31 27.21 19.29 -37.74
C SER A 31 27.23 18.66 -36.33
N ILE A 32 28.44 18.36 -35.83
CA ILE A 32 28.62 17.81 -34.47
C ILE A 32 28.13 18.80 -33.43
N THR A 33 28.44 20.08 -33.57
CA THR A 33 28.03 21.16 -32.68
C THR A 33 26.50 21.25 -32.61
N SER A 34 25.84 21.25 -33.79
CA SER A 34 24.37 21.27 -33.87
C SER A 34 23.76 20.07 -33.17
N LYS A 35 24.31 18.88 -33.36
CA LYS A 35 23.85 17.64 -32.70
C LYS A 35 24.04 17.69 -31.19
N THR A 36 25.16 18.23 -30.74
CA THR A 36 25.46 18.39 -29.30
C THR A 36 24.47 19.35 -28.65
N VAL A 37 24.14 20.46 -29.27
CA VAL A 37 23.14 21.43 -28.77
C VAL A 37 21.77 20.77 -28.69
N SER A 38 21.36 20.01 -29.69
CA SER A 38 20.09 19.26 -29.67
C SER A 38 20.03 18.23 -28.53
N GLN A 39 21.13 17.51 -28.31
CA GLN A 39 21.22 16.55 -27.19
C GLN A 39 21.18 17.25 -25.82
N ALA A 40 21.83 18.40 -25.69
CA ALA A 40 21.78 19.19 -24.48
C ALA A 40 20.37 19.67 -24.17
N GLN A 41 19.61 20.10 -25.17
CA GLN A 41 18.21 20.48 -25.00
C GLN A 41 17.35 19.30 -24.54
N THR A 42 17.47 18.16 -25.21
CA THR A 42 16.76 16.93 -24.82
C THR A 42 17.08 16.51 -23.37
N SER A 43 18.34 16.63 -22.97
CA SER A 43 18.77 16.34 -21.60
C SER A 43 18.16 17.32 -20.59
N SER A 44 18.07 18.59 -20.95
CA SER A 44 17.43 19.62 -20.12
C SER A 44 15.94 19.32 -19.91
N ASP A 45 15.24 18.95 -20.96
CA ASP A 45 13.82 18.60 -20.91
C ASP A 45 13.60 17.38 -20.02
N LEU A 46 14.46 16.36 -20.16
CA LEU A 46 14.42 15.15 -19.32
C LEU A 46 14.65 15.46 -17.84
N VAL A 47 15.57 16.37 -17.51
CA VAL A 47 15.79 16.82 -16.12
C VAL A 47 14.55 17.52 -15.55
N ALA A 48 13.84 18.30 -16.36
CA ALA A 48 12.59 18.94 -15.96
C ALA A 48 11.50 17.90 -15.65
N ASP A 49 11.34 16.89 -16.51
CA ASP A 49 10.41 15.78 -16.33
C ASP A 49 10.72 14.98 -15.04
N ILE A 50 11.99 14.67 -14.80
CA ILE A 50 12.44 14.02 -13.55
C ILE A 50 12.08 14.86 -12.33
N GLY A 51 12.22 16.18 -12.41
CA GLY A 51 11.81 17.10 -11.34
C GLY A 51 10.33 16.98 -11.01
N GLN A 52 9.48 16.84 -12.01
CA GLN A 52 8.04 16.64 -11.86
C GLN A 52 7.70 15.27 -11.25
N ASP A 53 8.41 14.23 -11.67
CA ASP A 53 8.26 12.88 -11.09
C ASP A 53 8.64 12.86 -9.60
N ILE A 54 9.73 13.51 -9.23
CA ILE A 54 10.16 13.65 -7.82
C ILE A 54 9.07 14.35 -6.99
N GLN A 55 8.43 15.39 -7.52
CA GLN A 55 7.33 16.07 -6.84
C GLN A 55 6.14 15.13 -6.63
N SER A 56 5.78 14.34 -7.63
CA SER A 56 4.70 13.34 -7.54
C SER A 56 5.01 12.25 -6.50
N ILE A 57 6.26 11.82 -6.42
CA ILE A 57 6.73 10.88 -5.39
C ILE A 57 6.61 11.49 -3.98
N ALA A 58 7.00 12.76 -3.82
CA ALA A 58 6.91 13.45 -2.55
C ALA A 58 5.44 13.58 -2.08
N ASP A 59 4.52 13.89 -2.99
CA ASP A 59 3.09 13.97 -2.69
C ASP A 59 2.50 12.61 -2.33
N SER A 60 2.91 11.56 -3.03
CA SER A 60 2.55 10.17 -2.71
C SER A 60 3.07 9.74 -1.32
N ALA A 61 4.28 10.13 -0.97
CA ALA A 61 4.86 9.85 0.34
C ALA A 61 4.09 10.54 1.48
N ARG A 62 3.62 11.77 1.27
CA ARG A 62 2.74 12.47 2.23
C ARG A 62 1.41 11.73 2.40
N ALA A 63 0.77 11.33 1.31
CA ALA A 63 -0.48 10.57 1.35
C ALA A 63 -0.32 9.23 2.09
N LEU A 64 0.81 8.53 1.91
CA LEU A 64 1.13 7.32 2.66
C LEU A 64 1.30 7.58 4.16
N THR A 65 1.89 8.72 4.54
CA THR A 65 2.02 9.11 5.94
C THR A 65 0.65 9.34 6.57
N ASP A 66 -0.23 10.08 5.90
CA ASP A 66 -1.59 10.34 6.37
C ASP A 66 -2.40 9.04 6.51
N MET A 67 -2.28 8.15 5.55
CA MET A 67 -2.92 6.83 5.59
C MET A 67 -2.38 5.97 6.74
N SER A 68 -1.09 6.04 7.04
CA SER A 68 -0.47 5.32 8.17
C SER A 68 -1.00 5.80 9.51
N ILE A 69 -1.21 7.11 9.67
CA ILE A 69 -1.83 7.69 10.87
C ILE A 69 -3.28 7.19 11.01
N GLN A 70 -4.04 7.16 9.92
CA GLN A 70 -5.41 6.68 9.91
C GLN A 70 -5.52 5.19 10.28
N ILE A 71 -4.59 4.37 9.77
CA ILE A 71 -4.50 2.94 10.12
C ILE A 71 -4.18 2.78 11.60
N SER A 72 -3.26 3.56 12.15
CA SER A 72 -2.91 3.52 13.59
C SER A 72 -4.11 3.84 14.46
N THR A 73 -4.86 4.90 14.14
CA THR A 73 -6.09 5.28 14.87
C THR A 73 -7.14 4.17 14.78
N SER A 74 -7.36 3.59 13.61
CA SER A 74 -8.30 2.48 13.42
C SER A 74 -7.89 1.23 14.22
N ALA A 75 -6.59 0.95 14.31
CA ALA A 75 -6.07 -0.16 15.11
C ALA A 75 -6.30 0.06 16.62
N GLU A 76 -6.16 1.29 17.10
CA GLU A 76 -6.47 1.64 18.50
C GLU A 76 -7.97 1.47 18.79
N GLU A 77 -8.84 1.95 17.91
CA GLU A 77 -10.29 1.77 18.02
C GLU A 77 -10.68 0.27 18.02
N GLN A 78 -10.10 -0.53 17.12
CA GLN A 78 -10.33 -1.98 17.08
C GLN A 78 -9.86 -2.67 18.36
N SER A 79 -8.77 -2.23 18.94
CA SER A 79 -8.26 -2.76 20.21
C SER A 79 -9.23 -2.46 21.38
N ALA A 80 -9.80 -1.25 21.40
CA ALA A 80 -10.81 -0.89 22.39
C ALA A 80 -12.08 -1.76 22.24
N VAL A 81 -12.60 -1.90 21.02
CA VAL A 81 -13.76 -2.76 20.73
C VAL A 81 -13.49 -4.23 21.10
N ALA A 82 -12.31 -4.74 20.83
CA ALA A 82 -11.94 -6.11 21.22
C ALA A 82 -11.93 -6.31 22.74
N ASN A 83 -11.52 -5.30 23.49
CA ASN A 83 -11.53 -5.31 24.95
C ASN A 83 -12.97 -5.29 25.49
N ASP A 84 -13.85 -4.48 24.90
CA ASP A 84 -15.27 -4.43 25.26
C ASP A 84 -15.95 -5.77 25.00
N ILE A 85 -15.69 -6.39 23.84
CA ILE A 85 -16.20 -7.74 23.51
C ILE A 85 -15.71 -8.77 24.52
N ALA A 86 -14.45 -8.73 24.95
CA ALA A 86 -13.91 -9.65 25.96
C ALA A 86 -14.64 -9.49 27.32
N THR A 87 -14.98 -8.27 27.69
CA THR A 87 -15.77 -7.97 28.88
C THR A 87 -17.19 -8.52 28.76
N GLU A 88 -17.89 -8.25 27.67
CA GLU A 88 -19.23 -8.78 27.41
C GLU A 88 -19.26 -10.32 27.38
N LEU A 89 -18.26 -10.97 26.82
CA LEU A 89 -18.15 -12.43 26.85
C LEU A 89 -18.00 -12.97 28.26
N THR A 90 -17.32 -12.26 29.15
CA THR A 90 -17.19 -12.63 30.55
C THR A 90 -18.56 -12.51 31.28
N ASP A 91 -19.32 -11.47 30.99
CA ASP A 91 -20.66 -11.28 31.53
C ASP A 91 -21.64 -12.33 31.01
N ILE A 92 -21.62 -12.64 29.70
CA ILE A 92 -22.44 -13.72 29.13
C ILE A 92 -22.13 -15.07 29.80
N ARG A 93 -20.84 -15.35 30.02
CA ARG A 93 -20.42 -16.58 30.73
C ARG A 93 -20.94 -16.64 32.14
N SER A 94 -20.93 -15.52 32.87
CA SER A 94 -21.49 -15.41 34.22
C SER A 94 -23.00 -15.65 34.21
N GLN A 95 -23.74 -14.99 33.30
CA GLN A 95 -25.19 -15.18 33.14
C GLN A 95 -25.56 -16.62 32.74
N SER A 96 -24.77 -17.24 31.89
CA SER A 96 -24.94 -18.64 31.46
C SER A 96 -24.81 -19.59 32.67
N ASN A 97 -23.84 -19.35 33.51
CA ASN A 97 -23.68 -20.14 34.78
C ASN A 97 -24.84 -19.95 35.71
N ALA A 98 -25.33 -18.71 35.90
CA ALA A 98 -26.51 -18.42 36.73
C ALA A 98 -27.77 -19.10 36.14
N LEU A 99 -27.98 -19.06 34.85
CA LEU A 99 -29.08 -19.73 34.16
C LEU A 99 -29.03 -21.25 34.34
N LYS A 100 -27.84 -21.85 34.28
CA LYS A 100 -27.65 -23.28 34.57
C LYS A 100 -28.11 -23.63 35.97
N ALA A 101 -27.72 -22.84 36.97
CA ALA A 101 -28.14 -23.05 38.37
C ALA A 101 -29.69 -22.96 38.56
N VAL A 102 -30.32 -21.96 37.92
CA VAL A 102 -31.79 -21.83 37.90
C VAL A 102 -32.47 -23.03 37.22
N THR A 103 -31.90 -23.54 36.14
CA THR A 103 -32.43 -24.70 35.42
C THR A 103 -32.34 -25.96 36.30
N GLU A 104 -31.25 -26.17 37.01
CA GLU A 104 -31.06 -27.28 37.95
C GLU A 104 -32.06 -27.19 39.10
N GLN A 105 -32.26 -26.01 39.70
CA GLN A 105 -33.23 -25.76 40.74
C GLN A 105 -34.67 -26.01 40.27
N SER A 106 -35.00 -25.55 39.05
CA SER A 106 -36.32 -25.79 38.44
C SER A 106 -36.57 -27.28 38.19
N SER A 107 -35.58 -28.01 37.74
CA SER A 107 -35.66 -29.46 37.55
C SER A 107 -35.93 -30.21 38.86
N SER A 108 -35.24 -29.80 39.94
CA SER A 108 -35.45 -30.34 41.28
C SER A 108 -36.88 -30.05 41.77
N GLY A 109 -37.37 -28.82 41.61
CA GLY A 109 -38.74 -28.44 41.98
C GLY A 109 -39.80 -29.23 41.22
N ILE A 110 -39.62 -29.51 39.94
CA ILE A 110 -40.51 -30.35 39.14
C ILE A 110 -40.51 -31.79 39.66
N ALA A 111 -39.36 -32.32 40.06
CA ALA A 111 -39.30 -33.67 40.67
C ALA A 111 -40.06 -33.73 41.99
N GLU A 112 -39.94 -32.73 42.86
CA GLU A 112 -40.67 -32.64 44.08
C GLU A 112 -42.20 -32.54 43.87
N LEU A 113 -42.64 -31.72 42.89
CA LEU A 113 -44.07 -31.61 42.52
C LEU A 113 -44.59 -32.92 41.97
N THR A 114 -43.80 -33.65 41.20
CA THR A 114 -44.17 -34.97 40.65
C THR A 114 -44.39 -35.99 41.80
N LEU A 115 -43.50 -35.99 42.79
CA LEU A 115 -43.65 -36.85 43.97
C LEU A 115 -44.88 -36.47 44.81
N ALA A 116 -45.13 -35.19 45.01
CA ALA A 116 -46.31 -34.71 45.75
C ALA A 116 -47.61 -35.08 45.04
N ALA A 117 -47.66 -34.91 43.69
CA ALA A 117 -48.81 -35.31 42.89
C ALA A 117 -49.06 -36.81 42.95
N LYS A 118 -48.03 -37.64 42.95
CA LYS A 118 -48.14 -39.09 43.09
C LYS A 118 -48.69 -39.48 44.49
N SER A 119 -48.17 -38.89 45.55
CA SER A 119 -48.65 -39.11 46.90
C SER A 119 -50.11 -38.73 47.07
N LEU A 120 -50.52 -37.58 46.51
CA LEU A 120 -51.90 -37.14 46.50
C LEU A 120 -52.82 -38.11 45.74
N SER A 121 -52.37 -38.60 44.61
CA SER A 121 -53.11 -39.61 43.83
C SER A 121 -53.29 -40.91 44.60
N GLU A 122 -52.29 -41.34 45.33
CA GLU A 122 -52.39 -42.53 46.20
C GLU A 122 -53.35 -42.34 47.35
N LEU A 123 -53.33 -41.20 48.04
CA LEU A 123 -54.29 -40.84 49.09
C LEU A 123 -55.74 -40.83 48.54
N LEU A 124 -55.97 -40.23 47.39
CA LEU A 124 -57.28 -40.23 46.74
C LEU A 124 -57.81 -41.65 46.41
N LYS A 125 -56.95 -42.57 45.98
CA LYS A 125 -57.29 -43.98 45.76
C LYS A 125 -57.68 -44.65 47.07
N GLN A 126 -56.97 -44.39 48.14
CA GLN A 126 -57.24 -44.95 49.46
C GLN A 126 -58.61 -44.47 50.03
N TYR A 127 -58.99 -43.23 49.78
CA TYR A 127 -60.27 -42.64 50.16
C TYR A 127 -61.45 -43.13 49.33
N ARG A 128 -61.23 -43.54 48.03
CA ARG A 128 -62.25 -44.08 47.13
C ARG A 128 -62.61 -45.56 47.45
N THR A 129 -61.74 -46.30 48.11
CA THR A 129 -61.89 -47.71 48.45
C THR A 129 -62.55 -47.94 49.82
N GLN A 130 -62.75 -46.84 50.59
CA GLN A 130 -63.59 -46.84 51.82
C GLN A 130 -65.00 -46.35 51.49
#